data_9922816f818f019952b935f2e08f0a35
#
_entry.id   9922816f818f019952b935f2e08f0a35
#
_cell.length_a   1.000
_cell.length_b   1.000
_cell.length_c   1.000
_cell.angle_alpha   90.00
_cell.angle_beta   90.00
_cell.angle_gamma   90.00
#
_symmetry.space_group_name_H-M   'P 1'
#
loop_
_entity.id
_entity.type
_entity.pdbx_description
1 polymer ?
#
loop_
_entity_poly.entity_id
_entity_poly.type
_entity_poly.pdbx_seq_one_letter_code
_entity_poly.pdbx_strand_id
1 'polypeptide(L)'
;MVDAKQIRILSVEDHPVFREGLATIVGSQQDMLLVAQAASAVEAVAEFRRHRPDITLMDLRLPGTNGTDTLVAIRGEFPQARIIMLTTSDTDGDIQRALRAGASAYILKSMPKNELLGVIRSVHAGRRLIPPDVAARLAEYMGDDDLTTRELEVLRLIRDGYRNKQIADRLSIAEATVNFHIKNLVDKLQANDRTHAVTIAVRRGLLQI
;
A
#
# COMPACT_ATOMS: atom_id res chain seq x y z
N MET A 1 34.50 17.66 -13.62
CA MET A 1 33.05 17.66 -13.35
C MET A 1 32.74 16.30 -12.76
N VAL A 2 32.30 16.25 -11.51
CA VAL A 2 31.89 14.98 -10.90
C VAL A 2 30.61 14.58 -11.62
N ASP A 3 30.62 13.44 -12.30
CA ASP A 3 29.45 12.82 -12.90
C ASP A 3 28.45 12.58 -11.78
N ALA A 4 27.49 13.48 -11.63
CA ALA A 4 26.46 13.35 -10.62
C ALA A 4 25.63 12.10 -11.00
N LYS A 5 25.79 11.03 -10.23
CA LYS A 5 25.10 9.75 -10.45
C LYS A 5 23.59 10.01 -10.51
N GLN A 6 23.00 9.80 -11.68
CA GLN A 6 21.56 9.97 -11.89
C GLN A 6 20.75 9.03 -10.98
N ILE A 7 19.65 9.53 -10.47
CA ILE A 7 18.66 8.72 -9.72
C ILE A 7 18.00 7.73 -10.69
N ARG A 8 18.21 6.46 -10.49
CA ARG A 8 17.67 5.40 -11.34
C ARG A 8 16.27 5.05 -10.89
N ILE A 9 15.29 5.21 -11.79
CA ILE A 9 13.87 5.08 -11.49
C ILE A 9 13.25 3.93 -12.27
N LEU A 10 12.50 3.06 -11.58
CA LEU A 10 11.54 2.12 -12.15
C LEU A 10 10.13 2.71 -12.01
N SER A 11 9.36 2.74 -13.09
CA SER A 11 7.93 3.11 -13.08
C SER A 11 7.05 1.88 -13.24
N VAL A 12 6.13 1.67 -12.31
CA VAL A 12 5.16 0.57 -12.33
C VAL A 12 3.76 1.15 -12.39
N GLU A 13 3.14 1.06 -13.56
CA GLU A 13 1.87 1.74 -13.88
C GLU A 13 1.19 1.00 -15.04
N ASP A 14 -0.06 0.59 -14.88
CA ASP A 14 -0.81 -0.12 -15.91
C ASP A 14 -1.50 0.83 -16.92
N HIS A 15 -1.81 2.08 -16.52
CA HIS A 15 -2.43 3.06 -17.39
C HIS A 15 -1.41 3.67 -18.39
N PRO A 16 -1.53 3.41 -19.70
CA PRO A 16 -0.51 3.81 -20.68
C PRO A 16 -0.22 5.31 -20.67
N VAL A 17 -1.26 6.15 -20.65
CA VAL A 17 -1.11 7.62 -20.69
C VAL A 17 -0.36 8.15 -19.49
N PHE A 18 -0.66 7.63 -18.29
CA PHE A 18 0.03 8.06 -17.07
C PHE A 18 1.47 7.57 -17.05
N ARG A 19 1.73 6.35 -17.52
CA ARG A 19 3.07 5.77 -17.66
C ARG A 19 3.96 6.60 -18.61
N GLU A 20 3.41 7.01 -19.77
CA GLU A 20 4.11 7.91 -20.71
C GLU A 20 4.34 9.30 -20.11
N GLY A 21 3.36 9.81 -19.34
CA GLY A 21 3.48 11.06 -18.61
C GLY A 21 4.64 11.01 -17.60
N LEU A 22 4.73 9.95 -16.80
CA LEU A 22 5.85 9.74 -15.86
C LEU A 22 7.20 9.64 -16.59
N ALA A 23 7.25 8.93 -17.73
CA ALA A 23 8.46 8.83 -18.52
C ALA A 23 8.94 10.20 -19.02
N THR A 24 8.00 11.01 -19.51
CA THR A 24 8.26 12.38 -19.96
C THR A 24 8.73 13.28 -18.79
N ILE A 25 8.08 13.18 -17.64
CA ILE A 25 8.43 13.96 -16.45
C ILE A 25 9.84 13.64 -15.98
N VAL A 26 10.15 12.35 -15.82
CA VAL A 26 11.47 11.87 -15.37
C VAL A 26 12.54 12.20 -16.43
N GLY A 27 12.27 11.89 -17.70
CA GLY A 27 13.21 12.13 -18.80
C GLY A 27 13.54 13.60 -19.04
N SER A 28 12.70 14.54 -18.54
CA SER A 28 13.01 15.98 -18.60
C SER A 28 14.03 16.44 -17.55
N GLN A 29 14.48 15.55 -16.64
CA GLN A 29 15.41 15.88 -15.57
C GLN A 29 16.81 15.35 -15.87
N GLN A 30 17.83 16.19 -15.70
CA GLN A 30 19.23 15.80 -15.92
C GLN A 30 19.78 14.86 -14.83
N ASP A 31 19.20 14.94 -13.62
CA ASP A 31 19.59 14.19 -12.44
C ASP A 31 18.81 12.87 -12.25
N MET A 32 17.97 12.49 -13.23
CA MET A 32 17.14 11.28 -13.14
C MET A 32 17.23 10.44 -14.42
N LEU A 33 17.08 9.13 -14.29
CA LEU A 33 17.07 8.17 -15.39
C LEU A 33 15.95 7.14 -15.19
N LEU A 34 15.02 7.06 -16.11
CA LEU A 34 14.05 5.99 -16.16
C LEU A 34 14.72 4.72 -16.70
N VAL A 35 15.02 3.76 -15.83
CA VAL A 35 15.77 2.54 -16.20
C VAL A 35 14.88 1.41 -16.68
N ALA A 36 13.63 1.40 -16.26
CA ALA A 36 12.63 0.42 -16.70
C ALA A 36 11.19 0.90 -16.46
N GLN A 37 10.26 0.27 -17.13
CA GLN A 37 8.82 0.41 -16.93
C GLN A 37 8.19 -0.97 -16.80
N ALA A 38 7.13 -1.09 -16.00
CA ALA A 38 6.34 -2.30 -15.82
C ALA A 38 4.85 -1.94 -15.79
N ALA A 39 4.01 -2.84 -16.29
CA ALA A 39 2.55 -2.68 -16.30
C ALA A 39 1.85 -3.66 -15.34
N SER A 40 2.59 -4.54 -14.68
CA SER A 40 2.08 -5.55 -13.77
C SER A 40 3.04 -5.82 -12.61
N ALA A 41 2.53 -6.47 -11.55
CA ALA A 41 3.34 -6.89 -10.41
C ALA A 41 4.49 -7.83 -10.79
N VAL A 42 4.21 -8.78 -11.69
CA VAL A 42 5.20 -9.77 -12.15
C VAL A 42 6.34 -9.06 -12.87
N GLU A 43 6.02 -8.16 -13.81
CA GLU A 43 7.01 -7.34 -14.49
C GLU A 43 7.78 -6.45 -13.52
N ALA A 44 7.08 -5.82 -12.55
CA ALA A 44 7.71 -4.95 -11.56
C ALA A 44 8.81 -5.66 -10.77
N VAL A 45 8.55 -6.88 -10.28
CA VAL A 45 9.54 -7.69 -9.56
C VAL A 45 10.71 -8.09 -10.48
N ALA A 46 10.41 -8.50 -11.71
CA ALA A 46 11.44 -8.89 -12.68
C ALA A 46 12.35 -7.70 -13.04
N GLU A 47 11.77 -6.54 -13.37
CA GLU A 47 12.53 -5.33 -13.73
C GLU A 47 13.29 -4.76 -12.53
N PHE A 48 12.73 -4.86 -11.30
CA PHE A 48 13.46 -4.49 -10.10
C PHE A 48 14.72 -5.35 -9.89
N ARG A 49 14.59 -6.67 -10.04
CA ARG A 49 15.75 -7.61 -9.94
C ARG A 49 16.83 -7.30 -10.96
N ARG A 50 16.43 -7.01 -12.21
CA ARG A 50 17.32 -6.75 -13.34
C ARG A 50 18.05 -5.41 -13.20
N HIS A 51 17.32 -4.36 -12.86
CA HIS A 51 17.82 -2.98 -12.94
C HIS A 51 18.28 -2.41 -11.61
N ARG A 52 17.83 -2.95 -10.46
CA ARG A 52 18.17 -2.45 -9.13
C ARG A 52 18.00 -0.92 -9.04
N PRO A 53 16.80 -0.39 -9.25
CA PRO A 53 16.57 1.05 -9.25
C PRO A 53 16.82 1.66 -7.87
N ASP A 54 17.19 2.93 -7.83
CA ASP A 54 17.30 3.70 -6.59
C ASP A 54 15.92 4.03 -6.01
N ILE A 55 14.95 4.29 -6.91
CA ILE A 55 13.56 4.60 -6.58
C ILE A 55 12.61 3.79 -7.47
N THR A 56 11.54 3.26 -6.90
CA THR A 56 10.41 2.71 -7.65
C THR A 56 9.18 3.58 -7.44
N LEU A 57 8.57 4.05 -8.52
CA LEU A 57 7.24 4.65 -8.54
C LEU A 57 6.24 3.52 -8.78
N MET A 58 5.36 3.26 -7.84
CA MET A 58 4.48 2.08 -7.83
C MET A 58 3.02 2.51 -7.77
N ASP A 59 2.24 2.20 -8.79
CA ASP A 59 0.78 2.35 -8.68
C ASP A 59 0.23 1.43 -7.58
N LEU A 60 -0.69 1.96 -6.81
CA LEU A 60 -1.41 1.20 -5.81
C LEU A 60 -2.31 0.13 -6.43
N ARG A 61 -2.91 0.42 -7.58
CA ARG A 61 -3.84 -0.48 -8.28
C ARG A 61 -3.16 -1.04 -9.53
N LEU A 62 -2.82 -2.32 -9.48
CA LEU A 62 -2.27 -3.06 -10.61
C LEU A 62 -3.23 -4.18 -11.02
N PRO A 63 -3.24 -4.61 -12.29
CA PRO A 63 -4.09 -5.70 -12.75
C PRO A 63 -3.88 -6.99 -11.95
N GLY A 64 -4.96 -7.49 -11.36
CA GLY A 64 -4.96 -8.76 -10.62
C GLY A 64 -4.29 -8.74 -9.25
N THR A 65 -3.74 -7.59 -8.79
CA THR A 65 -3.07 -7.49 -7.49
C THR A 65 -3.04 -6.04 -6.98
N ASN A 66 -2.67 -5.87 -5.72
CA ASN A 66 -2.46 -4.56 -5.12
C ASN A 66 -0.96 -4.19 -5.16
N GLY A 67 -0.64 -2.95 -5.51
CA GLY A 67 0.75 -2.46 -5.49
C GLY A 67 1.44 -2.61 -4.15
N THR A 68 0.69 -2.59 -3.04
CA THR A 68 1.24 -2.87 -1.71
C THR A 68 1.75 -4.30 -1.59
N ASP A 69 1.07 -5.29 -2.18
CA ASP A 69 1.54 -6.69 -2.15
C ASP A 69 2.82 -6.83 -2.99
N THR A 70 2.91 -6.10 -4.11
CA THR A 70 4.13 -6.01 -4.94
C THR A 70 5.29 -5.35 -4.18
N LEU A 71 5.00 -4.29 -3.42
CA LEU A 71 5.98 -3.65 -2.53
C LEU A 71 6.50 -4.65 -1.50
N VAL A 72 5.61 -5.41 -0.84
CA VAL A 72 6.00 -6.45 0.14
C VAL A 72 6.90 -7.49 -0.52
N ALA A 73 6.54 -7.98 -1.72
CA ALA A 73 7.34 -8.95 -2.45
C ALA A 73 8.76 -8.40 -2.78
N ILE A 74 8.85 -7.18 -3.30
CA ILE A 74 10.14 -6.54 -3.60
C ILE A 74 10.96 -6.36 -2.32
N ARG A 75 10.37 -5.86 -1.24
CA ARG A 75 11.10 -5.62 0.01
C ARG A 75 11.48 -6.90 0.75
N GLY A 76 10.75 -7.98 0.55
CA GLY A 76 11.12 -9.31 1.06
C GLY A 76 12.48 -9.79 0.51
N GLU A 77 12.78 -9.46 -0.75
CA GLU A 77 14.07 -9.76 -1.39
C GLU A 77 15.10 -8.63 -1.23
N PHE A 78 14.62 -7.38 -1.21
CA PHE A 78 15.44 -6.16 -1.17
C PHE A 78 14.97 -5.23 -0.06
N PRO A 79 15.34 -5.49 1.21
CA PRO A 79 14.83 -4.74 2.37
C PRO A 79 15.09 -3.23 2.31
N GLN A 80 16.10 -2.80 1.55
CA GLN A 80 16.45 -1.38 1.37
C GLN A 80 15.77 -0.72 0.16
N ALA A 81 14.88 -1.43 -0.56
CA ALA A 81 14.16 -0.88 -1.69
C ALA A 81 13.35 0.36 -1.26
N ARG A 82 13.52 1.46 -2.00
CA ARG A 82 12.78 2.71 -1.80
C ARG A 82 11.63 2.76 -2.80
N ILE A 83 10.42 2.64 -2.28
CA ILE A 83 9.21 2.57 -3.09
C ILE A 83 8.29 3.71 -2.71
N ILE A 84 7.90 4.51 -3.70
CA ILE A 84 6.94 5.61 -3.62
C ILE A 84 5.64 5.08 -4.21
N MET A 85 4.58 5.06 -3.40
CA MET A 85 3.25 4.64 -3.86
C MET A 85 2.55 5.80 -4.56
N LEU A 86 1.95 5.52 -5.71
CA LEU A 86 1.12 6.45 -6.47
C LEU A 86 -0.34 6.00 -6.41
N THR A 87 -1.27 6.94 -6.23
CA THR A 87 -2.70 6.63 -6.14
C THR A 87 -3.57 7.72 -6.71
N THR A 88 -4.76 7.37 -7.16
CA THR A 88 -5.83 8.31 -7.52
C THR A 88 -6.74 8.65 -6.34
N SER A 89 -6.66 7.90 -5.24
CA SER A 89 -7.54 8.01 -4.08
C SER A 89 -6.72 8.12 -2.79
N ASP A 90 -7.24 8.89 -1.85
CA ASP A 90 -6.70 9.13 -0.52
C ASP A 90 -7.44 8.32 0.57
N THR A 91 -7.93 7.13 0.24
CA THR A 91 -8.58 6.27 1.24
C THR A 91 -7.59 5.85 2.32
N ASP A 92 -7.94 6.17 3.57
CA ASP A 92 -7.07 6.01 4.75
C ASP A 92 -6.48 4.59 4.89
N GLY A 93 -7.25 3.55 4.53
CA GLY A 93 -6.80 2.17 4.66
C GLY A 93 -5.69 1.76 3.70
N ASP A 94 -5.71 2.26 2.47
CA ASP A 94 -4.67 1.94 1.48
C ASP A 94 -3.35 2.62 1.84
N ILE A 95 -3.44 3.86 2.33
CA ILE A 95 -2.27 4.63 2.80
C ILE A 95 -1.60 3.90 3.97
N GLN A 96 -2.39 3.51 4.99
CA GLN A 96 -1.87 2.83 6.17
C GLN A 96 -1.20 1.51 5.81
N ARG A 97 -1.83 0.69 4.96
CA ARG A 97 -1.28 -0.59 4.52
C ARG A 97 0.05 -0.41 3.79
N ALA A 98 0.13 0.55 2.87
CA ALA A 98 1.36 0.84 2.13
C ALA A 98 2.50 1.31 3.06
N LEU A 99 2.20 2.19 4.02
CA LEU A 99 3.20 2.70 4.96
C LEU A 99 3.67 1.63 5.96
N ARG A 100 2.76 0.77 6.46
CA ARG A 100 3.11 -0.39 7.31
C ARG A 100 3.96 -1.40 6.54
N ALA A 101 3.67 -1.60 5.26
CA ALA A 101 4.48 -2.44 4.37
C ALA A 101 5.86 -1.83 4.06
N GLY A 102 6.11 -0.59 4.49
CA GLY A 102 7.40 0.08 4.39
C GLY A 102 7.56 0.95 3.15
N ALA A 103 6.49 1.49 2.60
CA ALA A 103 6.57 2.53 1.57
C ALA A 103 7.42 3.72 2.07
N SER A 104 8.23 4.29 1.19
CA SER A 104 9.09 5.43 1.51
C SER A 104 8.35 6.76 1.40
N ALA A 105 7.31 6.81 0.56
CA ALA A 105 6.36 7.91 0.42
C ALA A 105 5.06 7.43 -0.20
N TYR A 106 4.03 8.26 -0.07
CA TYR A 106 2.72 8.05 -0.66
C TYR A 106 2.26 9.34 -1.33
N ILE A 107 1.85 9.29 -2.60
CA ILE A 107 1.61 10.46 -3.43
C ILE A 107 0.31 10.28 -4.21
N LEU A 108 -0.50 11.35 -4.28
CA LEU A 108 -1.64 11.42 -5.19
C LEU A 108 -1.16 11.62 -6.63
N LYS A 109 -1.74 10.91 -7.59
CA LYS A 109 -1.48 11.08 -9.04
C LYS A 109 -1.87 12.47 -9.55
N SER A 110 -2.67 13.23 -8.80
CA SER A 110 -3.01 14.63 -9.06
C SER A 110 -1.94 15.62 -8.61
N MET A 111 -0.89 15.17 -7.92
CA MET A 111 0.19 16.04 -7.42
C MET A 111 0.91 16.76 -8.57
N PRO A 112 1.22 18.07 -8.41
CA PRO A 112 1.97 18.81 -9.41
C PRO A 112 3.35 18.19 -9.69
N LYS A 113 3.78 18.26 -10.98
CA LYS A 113 5.06 17.72 -11.45
C LYS A 113 6.25 18.09 -10.55
N ASN A 114 6.37 19.35 -10.17
CA ASN A 114 7.52 19.83 -9.38
C ASN A 114 7.55 19.23 -7.98
N GLU A 115 6.40 18.98 -7.38
CA GLU A 115 6.29 18.33 -6.07
C GLU A 115 6.68 16.86 -6.17
N LEU A 116 6.20 16.13 -7.18
CA LEU A 116 6.60 14.74 -7.44
C LEU A 116 8.13 14.61 -7.56
N LEU A 117 8.76 15.48 -8.34
CA LEU A 117 10.22 15.50 -8.50
C LEU A 117 10.94 15.81 -7.18
N GLY A 118 10.39 16.72 -6.37
CA GLY A 118 10.89 17.02 -5.03
C GLY A 118 10.81 15.82 -4.09
N VAL A 119 9.71 15.06 -4.13
CA VAL A 119 9.54 13.83 -3.35
C VAL A 119 10.55 12.76 -3.77
N ILE A 120 10.74 12.54 -5.08
CA ILE A 120 11.73 11.57 -5.59
C ILE A 120 13.13 11.89 -5.04
N ARG A 121 13.57 13.15 -5.15
CA ARG A 121 14.89 13.60 -4.62
C ARG A 121 14.99 13.42 -3.12
N SER A 122 13.93 13.74 -2.39
CA SER A 122 13.90 13.62 -0.93
C SER A 122 13.98 12.16 -0.46
N VAL A 123 13.25 11.26 -1.12
CA VAL A 123 13.29 9.81 -0.83
C VAL A 123 14.65 9.21 -1.22
N HIS A 124 15.23 9.66 -2.33
CA HIS A 124 16.59 9.27 -2.72
C HIS A 124 17.63 9.71 -1.68
N ALA A 125 17.45 10.90 -1.09
CA ALA A 125 18.29 11.38 0.01
C ALA A 125 18.04 10.68 1.36
N GLY A 126 17.19 9.64 1.40
CA GLY A 126 16.89 8.84 2.59
C GLY A 126 15.79 9.38 3.49
N ARG A 127 15.08 10.44 3.08
CA ARG A 127 13.94 10.94 3.84
C ARG A 127 12.69 10.10 3.55
N ARG A 128 11.88 9.85 4.58
CA ARG A 128 10.52 9.32 4.40
C ARG A 128 9.56 10.49 4.38
N LEU A 129 8.68 10.51 3.40
CA LEU A 129 7.69 11.56 3.23
C LEU A 129 6.29 10.97 3.44
N ILE A 130 5.81 11.14 4.66
CA ILE A 130 4.44 10.81 5.05
C ILE A 130 3.73 12.15 5.19
N PRO A 131 2.62 12.41 4.47
CA PRO A 131 1.83 13.62 4.67
C PRO A 131 1.47 13.80 6.16
N PRO A 132 1.53 15.03 6.72
CA PRO A 132 1.31 15.26 8.15
C PRO A 132 -0.05 14.77 8.67
N ASP A 133 -1.09 14.90 7.87
CA ASP A 133 -2.45 14.40 8.15
C ASP A 133 -2.47 12.85 8.21
N VAL A 134 -1.73 12.19 7.35
CA VAL A 134 -1.55 10.73 7.37
C VAL A 134 -0.69 10.30 8.56
N ALA A 135 0.35 11.05 8.88
CA ALA A 135 1.18 10.77 10.04
C ALA A 135 0.41 10.93 11.36
N ALA A 136 -0.44 11.96 11.48
CA ALA A 136 -1.32 12.17 12.64
C ALA A 136 -2.30 11.00 12.79
N ARG A 137 -2.97 10.60 11.70
CA ARG A 137 -3.88 9.43 11.69
C ARG A 137 -3.16 8.12 11.99
N LEU A 138 -1.94 7.91 11.46
CA LEU A 138 -1.14 6.75 11.82
C LEU A 138 -0.83 6.73 13.33
N ALA A 139 -0.52 7.87 13.93
CA ALA A 139 -0.26 7.97 15.36
C ALA A 139 -1.50 7.65 16.21
N GLU A 140 -2.69 8.07 15.77
CA GLU A 140 -3.97 7.71 16.39
C GLU A 140 -4.27 6.20 16.30
N TYR A 141 -3.80 5.54 15.24
CA TYR A 141 -4.02 4.10 14.99
C TYR A 141 -2.84 3.20 15.40
N MET A 142 -1.75 3.74 15.95
CA MET A 142 -0.64 2.96 16.53
C MET A 142 -0.92 2.45 17.96
N GLY A 143 -2.16 2.64 18.47
CA GLY A 143 -2.66 1.94 19.64
C GLY A 143 -2.90 0.45 19.36
N ASP A 144 -3.13 -0.33 20.40
CA ASP A 144 -3.33 -1.80 20.43
C ASP A 144 -4.52 -2.35 19.61
N ASP A 145 -5.03 -1.59 18.62
CA ASP A 145 -6.29 -1.83 17.90
C ASP A 145 -6.14 -2.62 16.59
N ASP A 146 -4.97 -3.20 16.32
CA ASP A 146 -4.80 -4.04 15.12
C ASP A 146 -5.58 -5.35 15.28
N LEU A 147 -6.42 -5.63 14.26
CA LEU A 147 -7.10 -6.92 14.21
C LEU A 147 -6.07 -8.04 14.06
N THR A 148 -6.16 -9.04 14.92
CA THR A 148 -5.37 -10.26 14.79
C THR A 148 -5.74 -11.01 13.51
N THR A 149 -4.87 -11.89 13.04
CA THR A 149 -5.15 -12.77 11.88
C THR A 149 -6.50 -13.48 12.04
N ARG A 150 -6.81 -13.93 13.26
CA ARG A 150 -8.06 -14.64 13.56
C ARG A 150 -9.28 -13.72 13.49
N GLU A 151 -9.18 -12.52 13.98
CA GLU A 151 -10.25 -11.52 13.88
C GLU A 151 -10.51 -11.11 12.43
N LEU A 152 -9.46 -11.01 11.60
CA LEU A 152 -9.59 -10.76 10.16
C LEU A 152 -10.26 -11.93 9.43
N GLU A 153 -9.94 -13.18 9.77
CA GLU A 153 -10.62 -14.36 9.21
C GLU A 153 -12.11 -14.36 9.55
N VAL A 154 -12.45 -14.09 10.80
CA VAL A 154 -13.85 -13.99 11.25
C VAL A 154 -14.55 -12.86 10.50
N LEU A 155 -13.92 -11.69 10.36
CA LEU A 155 -14.49 -10.52 9.71
C LEU A 155 -14.74 -10.76 8.21
N ARG A 156 -13.85 -11.51 7.52
CA ARG A 156 -14.08 -11.93 6.12
C ARG A 156 -15.31 -12.80 5.98
N LEU A 157 -15.49 -13.76 6.87
CA LEU A 157 -16.67 -14.64 6.85
C LEU A 157 -17.97 -13.89 7.21
N ILE A 158 -17.88 -12.85 8.05
CA ILE A 158 -19.04 -11.96 8.31
C ILE A 158 -19.39 -11.18 7.04
N ARG A 159 -18.42 -10.62 6.32
CA ARG A 159 -18.60 -9.94 5.03
C ARG A 159 -19.31 -10.86 4.03
N ASP A 160 -18.92 -12.13 3.98
CA ASP A 160 -19.49 -13.15 3.09
C ASP A 160 -20.88 -13.66 3.55
N GLY A 161 -21.45 -13.07 4.62
CA GLY A 161 -22.82 -13.34 5.09
C GLY A 161 -22.97 -14.54 6.00
N TYR A 162 -21.88 -15.19 6.46
CA TYR A 162 -21.98 -16.35 7.33
C TYR A 162 -22.45 -16.00 8.74
N ARG A 163 -23.30 -16.90 9.31
CA ARG A 163 -23.75 -16.84 10.71
C ARG A 163 -22.68 -17.45 11.63
N ASN A 164 -22.70 -17.11 12.93
CA ASN A 164 -21.67 -17.51 13.89
C ASN A 164 -21.43 -19.03 13.93
N LYS A 165 -22.50 -19.83 13.87
CA LYS A 165 -22.38 -21.30 13.79
C LYS A 165 -21.62 -21.75 12.53
N GLN A 166 -21.91 -21.18 11.38
CA GLN A 166 -21.22 -21.50 10.11
C GLN A 166 -19.76 -21.05 10.11
N ILE A 167 -19.47 -19.91 10.78
CA ILE A 167 -18.11 -19.42 10.99
C ILE A 167 -17.33 -20.38 11.90
N ALA A 168 -17.97 -20.83 12.99
CA ALA A 168 -17.41 -21.80 13.92
C ALA A 168 -17.02 -23.10 13.22
N ASP A 169 -17.92 -23.66 12.41
CA ASP A 169 -17.71 -24.87 11.63
C ASP A 169 -16.54 -24.70 10.63
N ARG A 170 -16.51 -23.58 9.88
CA ARG A 170 -15.45 -23.31 8.89
C ARG A 170 -14.06 -23.11 9.50
N LEU A 171 -14.03 -22.49 10.67
CA LEU A 171 -12.79 -22.20 11.38
C LEU A 171 -12.39 -23.28 12.39
N SER A 172 -13.20 -24.36 12.50
CA SER A 172 -13.01 -25.46 13.45
C SER A 172 -12.82 -24.99 14.89
N ILE A 173 -13.69 -24.06 15.36
CA ILE A 173 -13.70 -23.52 16.72
C ILE A 173 -15.10 -23.52 17.28
N ALA A 174 -15.23 -23.31 18.60
CA ALA A 174 -16.54 -23.18 19.24
C ALA A 174 -17.25 -21.86 18.85
N GLU A 175 -18.59 -21.87 18.76
CA GLU A 175 -19.36 -20.67 18.50
C GLU A 175 -19.13 -19.57 19.55
N ALA A 176 -18.92 -19.94 20.80
CA ALA A 176 -18.52 -19.00 21.86
C ALA A 176 -17.20 -18.27 21.53
N THR A 177 -16.24 -18.96 20.92
CA THR A 177 -14.97 -18.37 20.48
C THR A 177 -15.19 -17.39 19.32
N VAL A 178 -16.11 -17.69 18.40
CA VAL A 178 -16.50 -16.75 17.33
C VAL A 178 -17.09 -15.48 17.93
N ASN A 179 -18.01 -15.63 18.91
CA ASN A 179 -18.60 -14.48 19.60
C ASN A 179 -17.55 -13.61 20.30
N PHE A 180 -16.54 -14.24 20.92
CA PHE A 180 -15.42 -13.53 21.53
C PHE A 180 -14.61 -12.72 20.49
N HIS A 181 -14.30 -13.32 19.35
CA HIS A 181 -13.60 -12.60 18.28
C HIS A 181 -14.44 -11.47 17.70
N ILE A 182 -15.77 -11.68 17.53
CA ILE A 182 -16.67 -10.62 17.05
C ILE A 182 -16.72 -9.45 18.03
N LYS A 183 -16.81 -9.72 19.33
CA LYS A 183 -16.77 -8.65 20.33
C LYS A 183 -15.48 -7.85 20.24
N ASN A 184 -14.33 -8.53 20.22
CA ASN A 184 -13.03 -7.85 20.16
C ASN A 184 -12.85 -7.03 18.87
N LEU A 185 -13.23 -7.57 17.70
CA LEU A 185 -13.10 -6.82 16.45
C LEU A 185 -14.06 -5.62 16.37
N VAL A 186 -15.26 -5.72 16.98
CA VAL A 186 -16.21 -4.61 17.07
C VAL A 186 -15.64 -3.51 17.97
N ASP A 187 -15.08 -3.88 19.13
CA ASP A 187 -14.45 -2.96 20.06
C ASP A 187 -13.22 -2.28 19.41
N LYS A 188 -12.31 -3.06 18.80
CA LYS A 188 -11.11 -2.54 18.11
C LYS A 188 -11.43 -1.65 16.92
N LEU A 189 -12.48 -1.95 16.17
CA LEU A 189 -12.92 -1.12 15.05
C LEU A 189 -13.76 0.07 15.48
N GLN A 190 -14.11 0.16 16.78
CA GLN A 190 -15.05 1.14 17.32
C GLN A 190 -16.38 1.13 16.55
N ALA A 191 -16.85 -0.06 16.21
CA ALA A 191 -18.07 -0.27 15.48
C ALA A 191 -19.28 -0.43 16.42
N ASN A 192 -20.48 -0.08 15.95
CA ASN A 192 -21.70 -0.24 16.72
C ASN A 192 -22.21 -1.71 16.72
N ASP A 193 -21.91 -2.43 15.64
CA ASP A 193 -22.30 -3.82 15.43
C ASP A 193 -21.39 -4.51 14.40
N ARG A 194 -21.61 -5.82 14.15
CA ARG A 194 -20.84 -6.61 13.21
C ARG A 194 -20.91 -6.13 11.76
N THR A 195 -22.04 -5.55 11.33
CA THR A 195 -22.24 -5.03 9.97
C THR A 195 -21.48 -3.71 9.79
N HIS A 196 -21.56 -2.84 10.81
CA HIS A 196 -20.79 -1.61 10.85
C HIS A 196 -19.28 -1.89 10.89
N ALA A 197 -18.87 -2.96 11.59
CA ALA A 197 -17.46 -3.40 11.59
C ALA A 197 -16.97 -3.78 10.18
N VAL A 198 -17.78 -4.48 9.37
CA VAL A 198 -17.45 -4.77 7.97
C VAL A 198 -17.32 -3.48 7.15
N THR A 199 -18.24 -2.54 7.32
CA THR A 199 -18.22 -1.25 6.61
C THR A 199 -16.96 -0.45 6.94
N ILE A 200 -16.57 -0.38 8.21
CA ILE A 200 -15.34 0.28 8.65
C ILE A 200 -14.12 -0.45 8.09
N ALA A 201 -14.10 -1.79 8.14
CA ALA A 201 -12.98 -2.58 7.63
C ALA A 201 -12.76 -2.41 6.13
N VAL A 202 -13.84 -2.29 5.33
CA VAL A 202 -13.75 -1.96 3.90
C VAL A 202 -13.19 -0.54 3.70
N ARG A 203 -13.70 0.45 4.44
CA ARG A 203 -13.18 1.82 4.39
C ARG A 203 -11.70 1.90 4.77
N ARG A 204 -11.27 1.12 5.78
CA ARG A 204 -9.87 1.05 6.23
C ARG A 204 -9.00 0.16 5.34
N GLY A 205 -9.53 -0.41 4.24
CA GLY A 205 -8.79 -1.31 3.34
C GLY A 205 -8.35 -2.64 3.98
N LEU A 206 -8.94 -3.01 5.12
CA LEU A 206 -8.71 -4.30 5.79
C LEU A 206 -9.43 -5.44 5.07
N LEU A 207 -10.50 -5.12 4.34
CA LEU A 207 -11.27 -6.03 3.50
C LEU A 207 -11.45 -5.43 2.10
N GLN A 208 -11.43 -6.29 1.08
CA GLN A 208 -11.86 -5.98 -0.28
C GLN A 208 -13.31 -6.45 -0.46
N ILE A 209 -14.11 -5.72 -1.23
CA ILE A 209 -15.47 -6.13 -1.65
C ILE A 209 -15.34 -7.10 -2.80
#